data_25a19e5ec1a7e96ace4bc73e8d6c1e94
#
_entry.id   25a19e5ec1a7e96ace4bc73e8d6c1e94
#
_cell.length_a   1.000
_cell.length_b   1.000
_cell.length_c   1.000
_cell.angle_alpha   90.00
_cell.angle_beta   90.00
_cell.angle_gamma   90.00
#
_symmetry.space_group_name_H-M   'P 1'
#
loop_
_entity.id
_entity.type
_entity.pdbx_description
1 polymer ?
#
loop_
_entity_poly.entity_id
_entity_poly.type
_entity_poly.pdbx_seq_one_letter_code
_entity_poly.pdbx_strand_id
1 'polypeptide(L)'
;MNILFLCVGNSARSQIAEALAKDMMPKSFDIRSAGSEPGKKVHKDAIETMQDFGIDISHNKTKSIESLDKEFISSLDFVVTLCAEEVCPIVPDEAKILHWPNEDPDNKNYNYLQSKNAFDKTRDNIFTLLKKFMLDNL
;
A
#
# COMPACT_ATOMS: atom_id res chain seq x y z
N MET A 1 5.06 2.88 16.35
CA MET A 1 5.84 2.58 15.14
C MET A 1 5.21 3.32 13.97
N ASN A 2 6.03 3.92 13.12
CA ASN A 2 5.58 4.68 11.95
C ASN A 2 6.00 3.94 10.67
N ILE A 3 5.03 3.63 9.82
CA ILE A 3 5.24 2.84 8.61
C ILE A 3 4.65 3.55 7.39
N LEU A 4 5.41 3.63 6.31
CA LEU A 4 4.96 4.21 5.04
C LEU A 4 4.98 3.16 3.95
N PHE A 5 3.84 2.97 3.29
CA PHE A 5 3.74 2.11 2.11
C PHE A 5 3.75 2.96 0.84
N LEU A 6 4.61 2.59 -0.10
CA LEU A 6 4.80 3.34 -1.34
C LEU A 6 4.54 2.50 -2.59
N CYS A 7 3.88 3.10 -3.55
CA CYS A 7 3.84 2.65 -4.93
C CYS A 7 3.84 3.89 -5.83
N VAL A 8 3.67 3.72 -7.14
CA VAL A 8 3.70 4.89 -8.04
C VAL A 8 2.41 5.70 -7.93
N GLY A 9 1.26 5.08 -8.12
CA GLY A 9 -0.03 5.78 -8.21
C GLY A 9 -0.77 5.99 -6.91
N ASN A 10 -0.44 5.27 -5.86
CA ASN A 10 -1.20 5.25 -4.60
C ASN A 10 -2.70 5.01 -4.81
N SER A 11 -3.05 4.24 -5.84
CA SER A 11 -4.43 3.94 -6.20
C SER A 11 -4.83 2.50 -5.94
N ALA A 12 -3.88 1.59 -5.80
CA ALA A 12 -4.14 0.18 -5.58
C ALA A 12 -3.23 -0.45 -4.52
N ARG A 13 -2.00 -0.85 -4.90
CA ARG A 13 -1.11 -1.63 -4.03
C ARG A 13 -0.85 -1.01 -2.67
N SER A 14 -0.45 0.25 -2.62
CA SER A 14 -0.14 0.92 -1.34
C SER A 14 -1.39 1.22 -0.53
N GLN A 15 -2.53 1.47 -1.16
CA GLN A 15 -3.81 1.64 -0.47
C GLN A 15 -4.25 0.34 0.19
N ILE A 16 -4.09 -0.78 -0.51
CA ILE A 16 -4.40 -2.10 0.03
C ILE A 16 -3.50 -2.41 1.24
N ALA A 17 -2.20 -2.15 1.10
CA ALA A 17 -1.23 -2.40 2.16
C ALA A 17 -1.52 -1.55 3.40
N GLU A 18 -1.80 -0.27 3.23
CA GLU A 18 -2.15 0.61 4.35
C GLU A 18 -3.38 0.12 5.09
N ALA A 19 -4.44 -0.23 4.36
CA ALA A 19 -5.70 -0.67 4.94
C ALA A 19 -5.54 -1.98 5.71
N LEU A 20 -4.86 -2.96 5.13
CA LEU A 20 -4.60 -4.23 5.80
C LEU A 20 -3.74 -4.04 7.05
N ALA A 21 -2.69 -3.23 6.95
CA ALA A 21 -1.79 -2.99 8.08
C ALA A 21 -2.52 -2.30 9.24
N LYS A 22 -3.38 -1.33 8.95
CA LYS A 22 -4.18 -0.66 9.97
C LYS A 22 -5.15 -1.62 10.67
N ASP A 23 -5.68 -2.58 9.93
CA ASP A 23 -6.59 -3.58 10.48
C ASP A 23 -5.87 -4.61 11.35
N MET A 24 -4.64 -4.97 10.99
CA MET A 24 -3.88 -6.05 11.62
C MET A 24 -2.99 -5.60 12.78
N MET A 25 -2.54 -4.36 12.77
CA MET A 25 -1.53 -3.84 13.71
C MET A 25 -2.13 -2.98 14.81
N PRO A 26 -1.39 -2.73 15.90
CA PRO A 26 -1.88 -1.89 16.99
C PRO A 26 -2.30 -0.50 16.53
N LYS A 27 -3.36 0.01 17.12
CA LYS A 27 -3.93 1.33 16.77
C LYS A 27 -2.96 2.49 17.06
N SER A 28 -1.96 2.27 17.89
CA SER A 28 -0.93 3.29 18.21
C SER A 28 0.05 3.50 17.07
N PHE A 29 0.09 2.59 16.08
CA PHE A 29 0.98 2.74 14.93
C PHE A 29 0.44 3.80 13.99
N ASP A 30 1.34 4.66 13.49
CA ASP A 30 0.99 5.63 12.44
C ASP A 30 1.36 5.01 11.09
N ILE A 31 0.34 4.56 10.37
CA ILE A 31 0.49 3.84 9.11
C ILE A 31 -0.12 4.68 7.99
N ARG A 32 0.68 5.00 6.99
CA ARG A 32 0.24 5.81 5.85
C ARG A 32 0.75 5.22 4.54
N SER A 33 0.19 5.72 3.43
CA SER A 33 0.63 5.37 2.09
C SER A 33 0.73 6.60 1.23
N ALA A 34 1.52 6.53 0.17
CA ALA A 34 1.68 7.62 -0.79
C ALA A 34 2.22 7.08 -2.11
N GLY A 35 2.24 7.95 -3.12
CA GLY A 35 2.79 7.65 -4.44
C GLY A 35 3.63 8.79 -4.97
N SER A 36 4.55 8.47 -5.90
CA SER A 36 5.35 9.49 -6.59
C SER A 36 4.53 10.23 -7.63
N GLU A 37 3.55 9.56 -8.24
CA GLU A 37 2.67 10.13 -9.25
C GLU A 37 1.22 9.71 -8.93
N PRO A 38 0.58 10.34 -7.93
CA PRO A 38 -0.75 9.92 -7.50
C PRO A 38 -1.77 9.94 -8.63
N GLY A 39 -2.53 8.87 -8.76
CA GLY A 39 -3.66 8.82 -9.67
C GLY A 39 -4.80 9.72 -9.21
N LYS A 40 -5.84 9.82 -10.02
CA LYS A 40 -6.99 10.69 -9.71
C LYS A 40 -7.79 10.20 -8.50
N LYS A 41 -7.89 8.88 -8.34
CA LYS A 41 -8.69 8.27 -7.26
C LYS A 41 -8.22 6.85 -7.01
N VAL A 42 -8.64 6.30 -5.87
CA VAL A 42 -8.41 4.90 -5.55
C VAL A 42 -9.19 4.03 -6.55
N HIS A 43 -8.53 2.97 -7.03
CA HIS A 43 -9.10 2.11 -8.05
C HIS A 43 -10.33 1.37 -7.52
N LYS A 44 -11.39 1.30 -8.34
CA LYS A 44 -12.65 0.65 -7.93
C LYS A 44 -12.46 -0.81 -7.54
N ASP A 45 -11.56 -1.53 -8.20
CA ASP A 45 -11.30 -2.94 -7.92
C ASP A 45 -10.48 -3.12 -6.65
N ALA A 46 -9.68 -2.12 -6.25
CA ALA A 46 -9.05 -2.10 -4.95
C ALA A 46 -10.11 -1.95 -3.84
N ILE A 47 -11.08 -1.07 -4.06
CA ILE A 47 -12.18 -0.88 -3.12
C ILE A 47 -12.97 -2.19 -2.97
N GLU A 48 -13.30 -2.85 -4.06
CA GLU A 48 -14.05 -4.11 -4.05
C GLU A 48 -13.29 -5.24 -3.34
N THR A 49 -12.01 -5.44 -3.68
CA THR A 49 -11.21 -6.51 -3.07
C THR A 49 -11.05 -6.32 -1.56
N MET A 50 -10.96 -5.06 -1.11
CA MET A 50 -10.90 -4.76 0.32
C MET A 50 -12.26 -4.93 0.99
N GLN A 51 -13.34 -4.57 0.31
CA GLN A 51 -14.71 -4.77 0.80
C GLN A 51 -15.01 -6.26 1.02
N ASP A 52 -14.52 -7.13 0.15
CA ASP A 52 -14.60 -8.59 0.31
C ASP A 52 -13.92 -9.06 1.59
N PHE A 53 -12.95 -8.30 2.07
CA PHE A 53 -12.20 -8.58 3.29
C PHE A 53 -12.77 -7.85 4.51
N GLY A 54 -13.90 -7.17 4.34
CA GLY A 54 -14.57 -6.45 5.42
C GLY A 54 -14.00 -5.06 5.72
N ILE A 55 -13.18 -4.51 4.81
CA ILE A 55 -12.54 -3.20 5.01
C ILE A 55 -13.03 -2.24 3.94
N ASP A 56 -13.56 -1.09 4.35
CA ASP A 56 -14.05 -0.06 3.45
C ASP A 56 -12.97 1.01 3.22
N ILE A 57 -12.46 1.12 1.99
CA ILE A 57 -11.52 2.16 1.59
C ILE A 57 -12.14 3.13 0.58
N SER A 58 -13.47 3.11 0.42
CA SER A 58 -14.16 3.95 -0.58
C SER A 58 -13.99 5.45 -0.34
N HIS A 59 -13.66 5.87 0.87
CA HIS A 59 -13.46 7.27 1.24
C HIS A 59 -11.98 7.71 1.15
N ASN A 60 -11.08 6.78 0.87
CA ASN A 60 -9.66 7.09 0.80
C ASN A 60 -9.35 7.90 -0.46
N LYS A 61 -8.32 8.75 -0.35
CA LYS A 61 -7.83 9.56 -1.46
C LYS A 61 -6.39 9.18 -1.79
N THR A 62 -6.01 9.36 -3.03
CA THR A 62 -4.61 9.22 -3.44
C THR A 62 -3.81 10.40 -2.88
N LYS A 63 -2.55 10.11 -2.51
CA LYS A 63 -1.68 11.11 -1.87
C LYS A 63 -0.29 11.06 -2.49
N SER A 64 0.35 12.22 -2.59
CA SER A 64 1.76 12.30 -2.98
C SER A 64 2.64 12.18 -1.74
N ILE A 65 3.90 11.82 -1.96
CA ILE A 65 4.89 11.76 -0.88
C ILE A 65 5.07 13.16 -0.28
N GLU A 66 5.08 14.19 -1.12
CA GLU A 66 5.25 15.58 -0.69
C GLU A 66 4.11 16.08 0.20
N SER A 67 2.95 15.46 0.14
CA SER A 67 1.81 15.85 0.96
C SER A 67 1.91 15.34 2.40
N LEU A 68 2.83 14.43 2.69
CA LEU A 68 2.99 13.86 4.03
C LEU A 68 3.72 14.82 4.96
N ASP A 69 3.35 14.77 6.24
CA ASP A 69 3.98 15.61 7.28
C ASP A 69 5.47 15.32 7.37
N LYS A 70 6.27 16.39 7.49
CA LYS A 70 7.72 16.24 7.70
C LYS A 70 8.04 15.49 8.98
N GLU A 71 7.25 15.68 10.02
CA GLU A 71 7.42 14.96 11.28
C GLU A 71 7.21 13.46 11.10
N PHE A 72 6.20 13.07 10.35
CA PHE A 72 5.96 11.67 10.05
C PHE A 72 7.15 11.08 9.27
N ILE A 73 7.59 11.76 8.22
CA ILE A 73 8.72 11.30 7.39
C ILE A 73 10.00 11.16 8.21
N SER A 74 10.28 12.12 9.09
CA SER A 74 11.51 12.10 9.91
C SER A 74 11.46 11.04 11.03
N SER A 75 10.29 10.53 11.36
CA SER A 75 10.10 9.54 12.43
C SER A 75 9.76 8.14 11.91
N LEU A 76 9.94 7.90 10.60
CA LEU A 76 9.65 6.60 10.00
C LEU A 76 10.55 5.50 10.56
N ASP A 77 9.95 4.40 10.95
CA ASP A 77 10.65 3.17 11.32
C ASP A 77 10.86 2.27 10.11
N PHE A 78 9.85 2.18 9.26
CA PHE A 78 9.89 1.35 8.05
C PHE A 78 9.27 2.07 6.86
N VAL A 79 9.89 1.87 5.70
CA VAL A 79 9.31 2.22 4.40
C VAL A 79 9.20 0.94 3.60
N VAL A 80 8.00 0.64 3.13
CA VAL A 80 7.73 -0.56 2.34
C VAL A 80 7.36 -0.16 0.92
N THR A 81 8.18 -0.56 -0.06
CA THR A 81 7.93 -0.30 -1.47
C THR A 81 7.27 -1.52 -2.11
N LEU A 82 6.25 -1.28 -2.91
CA LEU A 82 5.41 -2.34 -3.48
C LEU A 82 5.51 -2.48 -5.00
N CYS A 83 6.29 -1.62 -5.65
CA CYS A 83 6.47 -1.65 -7.09
C CYS A 83 7.26 -2.88 -7.52
N ALA A 84 6.90 -3.50 -8.65
CA ALA A 84 7.61 -4.67 -9.18
C ALA A 84 8.54 -4.32 -10.33
N GLU A 85 8.00 -3.70 -11.39
CA GLU A 85 8.73 -3.45 -12.63
C GLU A 85 9.00 -1.98 -12.91
N GLU A 86 8.16 -1.10 -12.37
CA GLU A 86 8.33 0.34 -12.51
C GLU A 86 9.36 0.87 -11.49
N VAL A 87 9.81 2.10 -11.70
CA VAL A 87 10.72 2.77 -10.76
C VAL A 87 9.95 3.12 -9.50
N CYS A 88 10.37 2.56 -8.38
CA CYS A 88 9.81 2.89 -7.09
C CYS A 88 10.30 4.24 -6.60
N PRO A 89 9.45 4.98 -5.87
CA PRO A 89 9.87 6.25 -5.26
C PRO A 89 11.05 6.05 -4.31
N ILE A 90 11.94 7.02 -4.30
CA ILE A 90 13.06 7.05 -3.35
C ILE A 90 12.68 7.95 -2.20
N VAL A 91 12.80 7.45 -0.97
CA VAL A 91 12.61 8.26 0.23
C VAL A 91 13.96 8.49 0.85
N PRO A 92 14.31 9.74 1.16
CA PRO A 92 15.54 9.97 1.92
C PRO A 92 15.31 9.43 3.31
N ASP A 93 16.21 8.57 3.79
CA ASP A 93 16.41 8.50 5.19
C ASP A 93 16.86 7.24 5.86
N GLU A 94 17.00 7.35 7.16
CA GLU A 94 17.46 6.38 8.13
C GLU A 94 16.46 5.26 8.40
N ALA A 95 15.26 5.34 7.81
CA ALA A 95 14.24 4.30 7.94
C ALA A 95 14.71 3.00 7.29
N LYS A 96 14.29 1.88 7.87
CA LYS A 96 14.54 0.58 7.26
C LYS A 96 13.63 0.40 6.05
N ILE A 97 14.23 0.14 4.89
CA ILE A 97 13.49 -0.03 3.64
C ILE A 97 13.27 -1.52 3.38
N LEU A 98 12.01 -1.90 3.20
CA LEU A 98 11.60 -3.24 2.79
C LEU A 98 11.02 -3.17 1.39
N HIS A 99 11.41 -4.09 0.53
CA HIS A 99 10.89 -4.14 -0.83
C HIS A 99 10.03 -5.39 -1.00
N TRP A 100 8.72 -5.19 -1.23
CA TRP A 100 7.74 -6.24 -1.44
C TRP A 100 7.16 -6.11 -2.85
N PRO A 101 7.87 -6.58 -3.88
CA PRO A 101 7.40 -6.38 -5.25
C PRO A 101 6.08 -7.11 -5.50
N ASN A 102 5.12 -6.37 -6.03
CA ASN A 102 3.84 -6.88 -6.49
C ASN A 102 3.58 -6.35 -7.89
N GLU A 103 3.18 -7.21 -8.80
CA GLU A 103 2.77 -6.77 -10.12
C GLU A 103 1.62 -5.78 -9.99
N ASP A 104 1.60 -4.79 -10.87
CA ASP A 104 0.50 -3.84 -10.90
C ASP A 104 -0.78 -4.59 -11.33
N PRO A 105 -1.80 -4.68 -10.47
CA PRO A 105 -3.03 -5.38 -10.82
C PRO A 105 -3.90 -4.59 -11.81
N ASP A 106 -3.61 -3.31 -12.00
CA ASP A 106 -4.34 -2.45 -12.94
C ASP A 106 -3.83 -2.70 -14.35
N ASN A 107 -4.62 -3.40 -15.15
CA ASN A 107 -4.29 -3.73 -16.54
C ASN A 107 -5.52 -3.47 -17.42
N LYS A 108 -5.36 -2.54 -18.35
CA LYS A 108 -6.44 -2.11 -19.25
C LYS A 108 -7.00 -3.24 -20.12
N ASN A 109 -6.22 -4.29 -20.33
CA ASN A 109 -6.64 -5.42 -21.17
C ASN A 109 -7.42 -6.48 -20.38
N TYR A 110 -7.54 -6.33 -19.06
CA TYR A 110 -8.27 -7.29 -18.25
C TYR A 110 -9.78 -7.05 -18.32
N ASN A 111 -10.53 -8.14 -18.43
CA ASN A 111 -11.97 -8.10 -18.19
C ASN A 111 -12.21 -8.04 -16.66
N TYR A 112 -13.49 -7.99 -16.24
CA TYR A 112 -13.83 -7.89 -14.84
C TYR A 112 -13.24 -9.03 -14.00
N LEU A 113 -13.39 -10.28 -14.44
CA LEU A 113 -12.89 -11.44 -13.70
C LEU A 113 -11.37 -11.46 -13.60
N GLN A 114 -10.67 -11.10 -14.67
CA GLN A 114 -9.21 -11.04 -14.67
C GLN A 114 -8.73 -9.95 -13.71
N SER A 115 -9.34 -8.79 -13.74
CA SER A 115 -9.03 -7.69 -12.83
C SER A 115 -9.30 -8.09 -11.39
N LYS A 116 -10.47 -8.65 -11.12
CA LYS A 116 -10.85 -9.10 -9.77
C LYS A 116 -9.83 -10.10 -9.23
N ASN A 117 -9.43 -11.08 -10.03
CA ASN A 117 -8.43 -12.07 -9.62
C ASN A 117 -7.07 -11.43 -9.36
N ALA A 118 -6.66 -10.47 -10.18
CA ALA A 118 -5.38 -9.77 -10.01
C ALA A 118 -5.37 -8.96 -8.71
N PHE A 119 -6.44 -8.24 -8.41
CA PHE A 119 -6.55 -7.46 -7.18
C PHE A 119 -6.64 -8.36 -5.94
N ASP A 120 -7.40 -9.44 -6.00
CA ASP A 120 -7.47 -10.41 -4.91
C ASP A 120 -6.11 -11.04 -4.61
N LYS A 121 -5.36 -11.37 -5.67
CA LYS A 121 -4.01 -11.93 -5.53
C LYS A 121 -3.06 -10.93 -4.88
N THR A 122 -3.10 -9.68 -5.29
CA THR A 122 -2.30 -8.61 -4.70
C THR A 122 -2.62 -8.46 -3.22
N ARG A 123 -3.89 -8.40 -2.85
CA ARG A 123 -4.34 -8.33 -1.46
C ARG A 123 -3.79 -9.51 -0.64
N ASP A 124 -3.94 -10.72 -1.15
CA ASP A 124 -3.53 -11.92 -0.42
C ASP A 124 -2.01 -12.00 -0.26
N ASN A 125 -1.25 -11.61 -1.27
CA ASN A 125 0.21 -11.53 -1.18
C ASN A 125 0.65 -10.54 -0.11
N ILE A 126 0.07 -9.36 -0.10
CA ILE A 126 0.39 -8.31 0.88
C ILE A 126 0.00 -8.77 2.29
N PHE A 127 -1.16 -9.40 2.43
CA PHE A 127 -1.60 -9.95 3.72
C PHE A 127 -0.58 -10.94 4.28
N THR A 128 -0.08 -11.84 3.46
CA THR A 128 0.92 -12.83 3.87
C THR A 128 2.23 -12.16 4.30
N LEU A 129 2.68 -11.16 3.54
CA LEU A 129 3.88 -10.40 3.87
C LEU A 129 3.73 -9.61 5.17
N LEU A 130 2.56 -9.04 5.41
CA LEU A 130 2.27 -8.33 6.65
C LEU A 130 2.29 -9.26 7.85
N LYS A 131 1.73 -10.46 7.74
CA LYS A 131 1.79 -11.45 8.81
C LYS A 131 3.23 -11.79 9.17
N LYS A 132 4.06 -12.01 8.16
CA LYS A 132 5.48 -12.29 8.39
C LYS A 132 6.17 -11.09 9.04
N PHE A 133 5.89 -9.89 8.58
CA PHE A 133 6.44 -8.68 9.16
C PHE A 133 6.11 -8.57 10.65
N MET A 134 4.87 -8.86 11.02
CA MET A 134 4.44 -8.81 12.40
C MET A 134 5.16 -9.85 13.26
N LEU A 135 5.34 -11.07 12.75
CA LEU A 135 6.06 -12.11 13.46
C LEU A 135 7.53 -11.73 13.68
N ASP A 136 8.14 -11.05 12.73
CA ASP A 136 9.55 -10.67 12.79
C ASP A 136 9.80 -9.42 13.65
N ASN A 137 8.83 -8.55 13.82
CA ASN A 137 9.02 -7.21 14.39
C ASN A 137 8.14 -6.86 15.58
N LEU A 138 7.19 -7.71 15.93
CA LEU A 138 6.28 -7.47 17.06
C LEU A 138 6.32 -8.66 18.08
#